data_ae48c3a87175ab2d6ee439cb099ad0ed
#
_entry.id   ae48c3a87175ab2d6ee439cb099ad0ed
#
_cell.length_a   1.000
_cell.length_b   1.000
_cell.length_c   1.000
_cell.angle_alpha   90.00
_cell.angle_beta   90.00
_cell.angle_gamma   90.00
#
_symmetry.space_group_name_H-M   'P 1'
#
loop_
_entity.id
_entity.type
_entity.pdbx_description
1 polymer ?
#
loop_
_entity_poly.entity_id
_entity_poly.type
_entity_poly.pdbx_seq_one_letter_code
_entity_poly.pdbx_strand_id
1 'polypeptide(L)'
;INSYGLVDLKPVRQQLVNLLGSDPTFSEIDKTLYISAFCVNTSKTEYFSKHTHPDMKVIDAICMSIAVPFIFSSYRYDNMVYVDGGTLETLPTAPFLGKKPHNILCIRMKMKTQFIEEIKNPKQFAEALVSSTLNNRKNNDIEKSTIIDIDIGQVDVFNFNMSYEDKFKCI
;
A
#
# COMPACT_ATOMS: atom_id res chain seq x y z
N ILE A 1 -7.69 -7.66 21.76
CA ILE A 1 -6.51 -7.24 20.97
C ILE A 1 -6.39 -8.23 19.81
N ASN A 2 -6.97 -7.91 18.66
CA ASN A 2 -6.91 -8.80 17.48
C ASN A 2 -6.24 -8.04 16.33
N SER A 3 -4.99 -7.62 16.53
CA SER A 3 -4.16 -7.11 15.45
C SER A 3 -3.22 -8.24 15.00
N TYR A 4 -3.34 -8.66 13.75
CA TYR A 4 -2.54 -9.74 13.18
C TYR A 4 -1.18 -9.22 12.64
N GLY A 5 -0.55 -8.22 13.28
CA GLY A 5 0.71 -7.64 12.88
C GLY A 5 1.59 -7.24 14.07
N LEU A 6 2.87 -7.00 13.79
CA LEU A 6 3.89 -6.66 14.79
C LEU A 6 3.86 -5.17 15.19
N VAL A 7 3.42 -4.29 14.27
CA VAL A 7 3.45 -2.83 14.44
C VAL A 7 2.02 -2.27 14.36
N ASP A 8 1.62 -1.48 15.36
CA ASP A 8 0.31 -0.80 15.37
C ASP A 8 0.32 0.40 14.41
N LEU A 9 -0.72 0.54 13.60
CA LEU A 9 -0.91 1.67 12.68
C LEU A 9 -1.47 2.94 13.33
N LYS A 10 -1.93 2.89 14.57
CA LYS A 10 -2.46 4.09 15.27
C LYS A 10 -1.46 5.25 15.34
N PRO A 11 -0.16 5.03 15.66
CA PRO A 11 0.82 6.12 15.65
C PRO A 11 1.00 6.71 14.25
N VAL A 12 0.99 5.88 13.20
CA VAL A 12 1.10 6.33 11.82
C VAL A 12 -0.11 7.18 11.43
N ARG A 13 -1.32 6.72 11.77
CA ARG A 13 -2.56 7.48 11.56
C ARG A 13 -2.48 8.86 12.22
N GLN A 14 -2.05 8.94 13.49
CA GLN A 14 -1.93 10.20 14.20
C GLN A 14 -0.90 11.15 13.55
N GLN A 15 0.22 10.60 13.10
CA GLN A 15 1.23 11.40 12.38
C GLN A 15 0.68 11.95 11.06
N LEU A 16 -0.10 11.17 10.31
CA LEU A 16 -0.73 11.63 9.07
C LEU A 16 -1.74 12.75 9.34
N VAL A 17 -2.58 12.63 10.39
CA VAL A 17 -3.49 13.71 10.82
C VAL A 17 -2.71 14.98 11.15
N ASN A 18 -1.62 14.86 11.91
CA ASN A 18 -0.79 16.01 12.30
C ASN A 18 -0.11 16.65 11.08
N LEU A 19 0.38 15.84 10.12
CA LEU A 19 1.04 16.32 8.90
C LEU A 19 0.07 17.07 8.00
N LEU A 20 -1.15 16.57 7.85
CA LEU A 20 -2.18 17.18 7.00
C LEU A 20 -2.88 18.35 7.69
N GLY A 21 -2.77 18.45 9.01
CA GLY A 21 -3.50 19.45 9.82
C GLY A 21 -5.02 19.23 9.88
N SER A 22 -5.52 18.13 9.30
CA SER A 22 -6.94 17.78 9.23
C SER A 22 -7.13 16.27 9.06
N ASP A 23 -8.36 15.80 9.26
CA ASP A 23 -8.77 14.41 9.02
C ASP A 23 -9.99 14.40 8.06
N PRO A 24 -9.77 14.70 6.74
CA PRO A 24 -10.84 14.87 5.79
C PRO A 24 -11.52 13.55 5.43
N THR A 25 -12.79 13.62 5.06
CA THR A 25 -13.51 12.56 4.37
C THR A 25 -13.24 12.61 2.86
N PHE A 26 -13.58 11.55 2.14
CA PHE A 26 -13.44 11.56 0.67
C PHE A 26 -14.32 12.62 0.00
N SER A 27 -15.48 12.94 0.57
CA SER A 27 -16.39 14.00 0.06
C SER A 27 -15.81 15.41 0.20
N GLU A 28 -14.93 15.64 1.18
CA GLU A 28 -14.28 16.93 1.43
C GLU A 28 -13.08 17.18 0.50
N ILE A 29 -12.69 16.20 -0.33
CA ILE A 29 -11.58 16.34 -1.29
C ILE A 29 -12.11 16.70 -2.68
N ASP A 30 -11.65 17.81 -3.26
CA ASP A 30 -12.06 18.28 -4.59
C ASP A 30 -11.71 17.27 -5.69
N LYS A 31 -10.49 16.75 -5.67
CA LYS A 31 -10.00 15.77 -6.65
C LYS A 31 -10.59 14.40 -6.39
N THR A 32 -10.84 13.63 -7.46
CA THR A 32 -11.23 12.23 -7.30
C THR A 32 -10.00 11.41 -6.93
N LEU A 33 -9.97 10.95 -5.69
CA LEU A 33 -8.95 10.07 -5.14
C LEU A 33 -9.52 8.66 -5.03
N TYR A 34 -8.72 7.67 -5.44
CA TYR A 34 -8.98 6.24 -5.21
C TYR A 34 -7.85 5.66 -4.37
N ILE A 35 -8.20 4.97 -3.31
CA ILE A 35 -7.25 4.23 -2.46
C ILE A 35 -7.70 2.78 -2.45
N SER A 36 -6.79 1.85 -2.73
CA SER A 36 -7.08 0.43 -2.73
C SER A 36 -6.62 -0.24 -1.46
N ALA A 37 -7.43 -1.18 -0.95
CA ALA A 37 -7.01 -2.12 0.08
C ALA A 37 -7.59 -3.50 -0.21
N PHE A 38 -6.95 -4.55 0.31
CA PHE A 38 -7.43 -5.90 0.18
C PHE A 38 -8.33 -6.27 1.37
N CYS A 39 -9.58 -6.59 1.10
CA CYS A 39 -10.51 -7.09 2.10
C CYS A 39 -10.30 -8.60 2.30
N VAL A 40 -9.83 -8.99 3.48
CA VAL A 40 -9.55 -10.40 3.81
C VAL A 40 -10.82 -11.23 3.85
N ASN A 41 -11.93 -10.66 4.34
CA ASN A 41 -13.20 -11.36 4.48
C ASN A 41 -13.82 -11.76 3.14
N THR A 42 -13.67 -10.89 2.12
CA THR A 42 -14.25 -11.09 0.79
C THR A 42 -13.25 -11.63 -0.22
N SER A 43 -11.95 -11.64 0.13
CA SER A 43 -10.84 -11.97 -0.78
C SER A 43 -10.81 -11.11 -2.04
N LYS A 44 -11.16 -9.82 -1.93
CA LYS A 44 -11.21 -8.87 -3.04
C LYS A 44 -10.49 -7.58 -2.71
N THR A 45 -9.93 -6.95 -3.75
CA THR A 45 -9.49 -5.55 -3.68
C THR A 45 -10.70 -4.64 -3.67
N GLU A 46 -10.76 -3.72 -2.73
CA GLU A 46 -11.75 -2.65 -2.66
C GLU A 46 -11.09 -1.30 -2.96
N TYR A 47 -11.86 -0.41 -3.59
CA TYR A 47 -11.42 0.94 -3.98
C TYR A 47 -12.28 1.96 -3.25
N PHE A 48 -11.66 2.64 -2.30
CA PHE A 48 -12.30 3.69 -1.51
C PHE A 48 -12.17 5.03 -2.25
N SER A 49 -13.27 5.74 -2.36
CA SER A 49 -13.36 7.03 -3.05
C SER A 49 -14.61 7.80 -2.63
N LYS A 50 -14.73 9.06 -3.04
CA LYS A 50 -15.96 9.84 -2.84
C LYS A 50 -17.21 9.23 -3.52
N HIS A 51 -17.02 8.33 -4.48
CA HIS A 51 -18.14 7.65 -5.17
C HIS A 51 -18.61 6.40 -4.44
N THR A 52 -17.74 5.75 -3.69
CA THR A 52 -18.04 4.49 -2.99
C THR A 52 -18.21 4.69 -1.49
N HIS A 53 -17.40 5.56 -0.89
CA HIS A 53 -17.33 5.78 0.56
C HIS A 53 -17.15 7.28 0.87
N PRO A 54 -18.15 8.15 0.56
CA PRO A 54 -18.00 9.60 0.69
C PRO A 54 -17.66 10.06 2.11
N ASP A 55 -18.22 9.42 3.12
CA ASP A 55 -18.09 9.80 4.53
C ASP A 55 -16.90 9.14 5.25
N MET A 56 -16.19 8.22 4.57
CA MET A 56 -15.00 7.59 5.12
C MET A 56 -13.87 8.60 5.24
N LYS A 57 -13.13 8.54 6.35
CA LYS A 57 -11.88 9.30 6.50
C LYS A 57 -10.82 8.78 5.56
N VAL A 58 -10.20 9.70 4.81
CA VAL A 58 -9.16 9.34 3.84
C VAL A 58 -7.96 8.69 4.52
N ILE A 59 -7.61 9.14 5.72
CA ILE A 59 -6.50 8.57 6.48
C ILE A 59 -6.78 7.13 6.89
N ASP A 60 -8.04 6.76 7.15
CA ASP A 60 -8.40 5.35 7.43
C ASP A 60 -8.15 4.48 6.20
N ALA A 61 -8.55 4.92 5.02
CA ALA A 61 -8.26 4.21 3.77
C ALA A 61 -6.75 4.10 3.50
N ILE A 62 -5.97 5.16 3.79
CA ILE A 62 -4.50 5.11 3.70
C ILE A 62 -3.94 4.05 4.66
N CYS A 63 -4.42 4.03 5.92
CA CYS A 63 -3.98 3.03 6.89
C CYS A 63 -4.31 1.59 6.44
N MET A 64 -5.45 1.37 5.80
CA MET A 64 -5.77 0.07 5.21
C MET A 64 -4.82 -0.27 4.07
N SER A 65 -4.53 0.71 3.20
CA SER A 65 -3.70 0.54 2.01
C SER A 65 -2.23 0.25 2.31
N ILE A 66 -1.73 0.64 3.48
CA ILE A 66 -0.34 0.41 3.93
C ILE A 66 -0.21 -0.70 4.97
N ALA A 67 -1.30 -1.39 5.31
CA ALA A 67 -1.33 -2.45 6.31
C ALA A 67 -0.71 -3.75 5.77
N VAL A 68 0.60 -3.74 5.49
CA VAL A 68 1.34 -4.91 4.98
C VAL A 68 1.16 -6.09 5.95
N PRO A 69 0.64 -7.24 5.46
CA PRO A 69 0.38 -8.41 6.30
C PRO A 69 1.60 -8.83 7.12
N PHE A 70 1.37 -9.27 8.34
CA PHE A 70 2.35 -9.70 9.35
C PHE A 70 3.26 -8.60 9.90
N ILE A 71 3.51 -7.52 9.15
CA ILE A 71 4.32 -6.38 9.60
C ILE A 71 3.46 -5.39 10.36
N PHE A 72 2.45 -4.84 9.70
CA PHE A 72 1.50 -3.94 10.35
C PHE A 72 0.25 -4.67 10.84
N SER A 73 -0.37 -4.13 11.88
CA SER A 73 -1.69 -4.58 12.29
C SER A 73 -2.68 -4.40 11.14
N SER A 74 -3.51 -5.45 10.90
CA SER A 74 -4.62 -5.32 9.97
C SER A 74 -5.58 -4.22 10.43
N TYR A 75 -6.19 -3.53 9.50
CA TYR A 75 -7.15 -2.47 9.81
C TYR A 75 -8.58 -3.01 9.80
N ARG A 76 -9.38 -2.63 10.79
CA ARG A 76 -10.79 -3.02 10.85
C ARG A 76 -11.67 -1.83 10.52
N TYR A 77 -12.56 -2.02 9.56
CA TYR A 77 -13.56 -1.04 9.18
C TYR A 77 -14.85 -1.77 8.80
N ASP A 78 -16.00 -1.30 9.31
CA ASP A 78 -17.34 -1.84 9.05
C ASP A 78 -17.41 -3.38 9.18
N ASN A 79 -16.87 -3.92 10.30
CA ASN A 79 -16.74 -5.35 10.59
C ASN A 79 -15.89 -6.18 9.63
N MET A 80 -15.24 -5.53 8.64
CA MET A 80 -14.31 -6.17 7.72
C MET A 80 -12.86 -5.95 8.15
N VAL A 81 -11.98 -6.82 7.68
CA VAL A 81 -10.54 -6.79 7.94
C VAL A 81 -9.83 -6.44 6.64
N TYR A 82 -9.03 -5.39 6.69
CA TYR A 82 -8.28 -4.91 5.53
C TYR A 82 -6.78 -5.00 5.76
N VAL A 83 -6.08 -5.29 4.66
CA VAL A 83 -4.62 -5.27 4.57
C VAL A 83 -4.20 -4.54 3.29
N ASP A 84 -2.90 -4.32 3.12
CA ASP A 84 -2.29 -3.61 1.99
C ASP A 84 -2.87 -4.09 0.64
N GLY A 85 -3.42 -3.15 -0.13
CA GLY A 85 -3.97 -3.39 -1.46
C GLY A 85 -2.94 -3.91 -2.44
N GLY A 86 -1.70 -3.48 -2.26
CA GLY A 86 -0.56 -4.01 -2.95
C GLY A 86 -0.34 -5.53 -2.73
N THR A 87 -1.02 -6.19 -1.81
CA THR A 87 -0.96 -7.66 -1.64
C THR A 87 -1.42 -8.43 -2.89
N LEU A 88 -2.35 -7.89 -3.66
CA LEU A 88 -2.84 -8.50 -4.91
C LEU A 88 -2.48 -7.72 -6.17
N GLU A 89 -2.49 -6.41 -6.13
CA GLU A 89 -2.32 -5.55 -7.30
C GLU A 89 -1.14 -4.59 -7.10
N THR A 90 -0.16 -4.65 -7.99
CA THR A 90 0.96 -3.71 -7.99
C THR A 90 0.53 -2.31 -8.45
N LEU A 91 -0.36 -2.26 -9.43
CA LEU A 91 -0.96 -1.03 -9.97
C LEU A 91 -2.49 -1.14 -9.87
N PRO A 92 -3.15 -0.26 -9.11
CA PRO A 92 -4.60 -0.24 -8.95
C PRO A 92 -5.27 0.37 -10.18
N THR A 93 -5.42 -0.43 -11.24
CA THR A 93 -5.85 0.03 -12.56
C THR A 93 -7.36 0.03 -12.77
N ALA A 94 -8.12 -0.73 -11.97
CA ALA A 94 -9.56 -0.89 -12.17
C ALA A 94 -10.36 0.43 -12.21
N PRO A 95 -10.08 1.48 -11.41
CA PRO A 95 -10.78 2.77 -11.51
C PRO A 95 -10.55 3.52 -12.82
N PHE A 96 -9.55 3.12 -13.58
CA PHE A 96 -9.14 3.77 -14.84
C PHE A 96 -9.56 2.98 -16.08
N LEU A 97 -10.23 1.83 -15.91
CA LEU A 97 -10.79 1.07 -17.03
C LEU A 97 -11.73 1.96 -17.84
N GLY A 98 -11.55 1.97 -19.17
CA GLY A 98 -12.30 2.83 -20.09
C GLY A 98 -11.73 4.24 -20.29
N LYS A 99 -10.72 4.65 -19.55
CA LYS A 99 -9.95 5.86 -19.86
C LYS A 99 -9.00 5.61 -21.01
N LYS A 100 -8.68 6.69 -21.78
CA LYS A 100 -7.70 6.59 -22.87
C LYS A 100 -6.31 6.29 -22.28
N PRO A 101 -5.61 5.23 -22.70
CA PRO A 101 -4.35 4.81 -22.09
C PRO A 101 -3.27 5.91 -22.05
N HIS A 102 -3.17 6.74 -23.11
CA HIS A 102 -2.20 7.83 -23.15
C HIS A 102 -2.45 8.97 -22.13
N ASN A 103 -3.62 8.98 -21.47
CA ASN A 103 -3.94 9.89 -20.37
C ASN A 103 -3.65 9.29 -18.99
N ILE A 104 -3.05 8.09 -18.96
CA ILE A 104 -2.76 7.36 -17.72
C ILE A 104 -1.26 7.33 -17.54
N LEU A 105 -0.80 7.87 -16.41
CA LEU A 105 0.57 7.75 -15.94
C LEU A 105 0.59 6.79 -14.74
N CYS A 106 1.35 5.71 -14.89
CA CYS A 106 1.60 4.75 -13.83
C CYS A 106 2.99 5.00 -13.26
N ILE A 107 3.11 5.10 -11.95
CA ILE A 107 4.39 5.15 -11.24
C ILE A 107 4.51 3.89 -10.42
N ARG A 108 5.57 3.13 -10.62
CA ARG A 108 5.79 1.84 -9.97
C ARG A 108 7.19 1.79 -9.36
N MET A 109 7.26 1.36 -8.10
CA MET A 109 8.53 1.08 -7.45
C MET A 109 8.99 -0.34 -7.80
N LYS A 110 10.25 -0.47 -8.23
CA LYS A 110 10.91 -1.75 -8.46
C LYS A 110 11.96 -1.99 -7.39
N MET A 111 11.88 -3.14 -6.76
CA MET A 111 12.89 -3.64 -5.82
C MET A 111 13.68 -4.77 -6.44
N LYS A 112 14.98 -4.84 -6.15
CA LYS A 112 15.78 -6.02 -6.49
C LYS A 112 15.56 -7.08 -5.43
N THR A 113 15.22 -8.29 -5.88
CA THR A 113 15.16 -9.46 -5.00
C THR A 113 16.57 -9.78 -4.51
N GLN A 114 16.73 -9.86 -3.19
CA GLN A 114 17.97 -10.37 -2.59
C GLN A 114 17.81 -11.85 -2.31
N PHE A 115 18.86 -12.61 -2.64
CA PHE A 115 18.95 -14.00 -2.19
C PHE A 115 19.22 -14.02 -0.68
N ILE A 116 18.39 -14.73 0.06
CA ILE A 116 18.53 -14.93 1.51
C ILE A 116 19.09 -16.31 1.70
N GLU A 117 20.35 -16.38 2.13
CA GLU A 117 21.05 -17.66 2.32
C GLU A 117 20.44 -18.49 3.45
N GLU A 118 20.02 -17.83 4.53
CA GLU A 118 19.42 -18.51 5.69
C GLU A 118 18.33 -17.66 6.34
N ILE A 119 17.18 -18.27 6.60
CA ILE A 119 16.07 -17.66 7.35
C ILE A 119 16.15 -18.11 8.80
N LYS A 120 16.54 -17.23 9.71
CA LYS A 120 16.90 -17.54 11.10
C LYS A 120 15.76 -17.46 12.12
N ASN A 121 14.69 -16.75 11.78
CA ASN A 121 13.61 -16.53 12.72
C ASN A 121 12.26 -16.26 12.00
N PRO A 122 11.12 -16.38 12.72
CA PRO A 122 9.79 -16.17 12.16
C PRO A 122 9.58 -14.79 11.54
N LYS A 123 10.23 -13.75 12.05
CA LYS A 123 10.15 -12.39 11.50
C LYS A 123 10.77 -12.35 10.11
N GLN A 124 12.00 -12.85 9.95
CA GLN A 124 12.66 -12.94 8.65
C GLN A 124 11.88 -13.81 7.65
N PHE A 125 11.24 -14.88 8.13
CA PHE A 125 10.38 -15.70 7.28
C PHE A 125 9.18 -14.89 6.76
N ALA A 126 8.50 -14.15 7.65
CA ALA A 126 7.37 -13.30 7.26
C ALA A 126 7.80 -12.20 6.27
N GLU A 127 8.92 -11.52 6.52
CA GLU A 127 9.48 -10.49 5.63
C GLU A 127 9.85 -11.07 4.26
N ALA A 128 10.50 -12.22 4.22
CA ALA A 128 10.85 -12.91 2.98
C ALA A 128 9.61 -13.33 2.18
N LEU A 129 8.58 -13.85 2.85
CA LEU A 129 7.33 -14.25 2.23
C LEU A 129 6.59 -13.03 1.65
N VAL A 130 6.49 -11.94 2.41
CA VAL A 130 5.87 -10.68 1.95
C VAL A 130 6.65 -10.12 0.77
N SER A 131 7.98 -10.00 0.86
CA SER A 131 8.83 -9.53 -0.24
C SER A 131 8.67 -10.38 -1.50
N SER A 132 8.62 -11.70 -1.36
CA SER A 132 8.40 -12.62 -2.48
C SER A 132 7.03 -12.41 -3.12
N THR A 133 5.99 -12.22 -2.31
CA THR A 133 4.64 -11.94 -2.81
C THR A 133 4.60 -10.60 -3.55
N LEU A 134 5.24 -9.56 -3.00
CA LEU A 134 5.32 -8.24 -3.60
C LEU A 134 6.04 -8.25 -4.96
N ASN A 135 7.12 -9.04 -5.09
CA ASN A 135 7.94 -9.08 -6.29
C ASN A 135 7.37 -9.96 -7.42
N ASN A 136 6.57 -10.99 -7.07
CA ASN A 136 6.05 -11.97 -8.03
C ASN A 136 4.62 -11.68 -8.51
N ARG A 137 4.09 -10.48 -8.25
CA ARG A 137 2.74 -10.10 -8.69
C ARG A 137 2.62 -10.01 -10.19
N LYS A 138 1.47 -10.43 -10.70
CA LYS A 138 1.12 -10.15 -12.09
C LYS A 138 0.91 -8.63 -12.24
N ASN A 139 1.67 -8.04 -13.13
CA ASN A 139 1.43 -6.66 -13.53
C ASN A 139 0.16 -6.64 -14.41
N ASN A 140 -0.90 -6.03 -13.91
CA ASN A 140 -2.05 -5.66 -14.73
C ASN A 140 -1.76 -4.32 -15.41
N ASP A 141 -0.69 -4.28 -16.21
CA ASP A 141 -0.32 -3.07 -16.93
C ASP A 141 -1.45 -2.69 -17.89
N ILE A 142 -1.87 -1.44 -17.85
CA ILE A 142 -2.79 -0.93 -18.87
C ILE A 142 -1.97 -0.81 -20.17
N GLU A 143 -2.28 -1.64 -21.15
CA GLU A 143 -1.61 -1.64 -22.44
C GLU A 143 -1.60 -0.22 -23.02
N LYS A 144 -0.42 0.26 -23.41
CA LYS A 144 -0.18 1.61 -23.97
C LYS A 144 -0.30 2.78 -22.98
N SER A 145 -0.37 2.54 -21.66
CA SER A 145 -0.17 3.62 -20.68
C SER A 145 1.31 4.00 -20.54
N THR A 146 1.57 5.20 -20.05
CA THR A 146 2.94 5.60 -19.69
C THR A 146 3.28 5.02 -18.34
N ILE A 147 4.36 4.21 -18.26
CA ILE A 147 4.82 3.62 -17.00
C ILE A 147 6.20 4.18 -16.67
N ILE A 148 6.34 4.74 -15.47
CA ILE A 148 7.61 5.15 -14.89
C ILE A 148 7.97 4.14 -13.81
N ASP A 149 9.06 3.41 -14.02
CA ASP A 149 9.63 2.53 -13.02
C ASP A 149 10.69 3.27 -12.20
N ILE A 150 10.51 3.34 -10.89
CA ILE A 150 11.47 3.89 -9.95
C ILE A 150 12.22 2.70 -9.34
N ASP A 151 13.51 2.56 -9.69
CA ASP A 151 14.38 1.53 -9.10
C ASP A 151 14.83 2.02 -7.71
N ILE A 152 14.28 1.42 -6.67
CA ILE A 152 14.67 1.71 -5.28
C ILE A 152 15.84 0.83 -4.81
N GLY A 153 16.45 0.08 -5.71
CA GLY A 153 17.67 -0.69 -5.45
C GLY A 153 17.48 -1.78 -4.39
N GLN A 154 18.39 -1.81 -3.44
CA GLN A 154 18.43 -2.77 -2.32
C GLN A 154 17.90 -2.15 -1.03
N VAL A 155 16.97 -1.21 -1.13
CA VAL A 155 16.38 -0.59 0.07
C VAL A 155 15.62 -1.64 0.85
N ASP A 156 15.98 -1.81 2.11
CA ASP A 156 15.19 -2.60 3.04
C ASP A 156 13.92 -1.82 3.41
N VAL A 157 12.82 -2.15 2.74
CA VAL A 157 11.51 -1.50 2.95
C VAL A 157 10.96 -1.72 4.36
N PHE A 158 11.53 -2.64 5.12
CA PHE A 158 11.17 -2.90 6.52
C PHE A 158 12.07 -2.17 7.51
N ASN A 159 13.11 -1.45 7.04
CA ASN A 159 13.94 -0.61 7.87
C ASN A 159 13.31 0.76 8.09
N PHE A 160 12.43 0.86 9.10
CA PHE A 160 11.77 2.13 9.45
C PHE A 160 12.71 3.16 10.12
N ASN A 161 13.95 2.77 10.43
CA ASN A 161 14.98 3.64 11.02
C ASN A 161 16.01 4.13 9.99
N MET A 162 15.65 4.16 8.71
CA MET A 162 16.52 4.66 7.66
C MET A 162 17.04 6.06 7.95
N SER A 163 18.34 6.26 7.81
CA SER A 163 18.97 7.58 7.90
C SER A 163 18.48 8.51 6.78
N TYR A 164 18.63 9.83 6.98
CA TYR A 164 18.34 10.79 5.91
C TYR A 164 19.20 10.53 4.67
N GLU A 165 20.49 10.16 4.85
CA GLU A 165 21.40 9.84 3.74
C GLU A 165 20.93 8.63 2.92
N ASP A 166 20.42 7.58 3.60
CA ASP A 166 19.90 6.41 2.90
C ASP A 166 18.60 6.72 2.15
N LYS A 167 17.75 7.60 2.70
CA LYS A 167 16.55 8.08 2.01
C LYS A 167 16.90 8.88 0.75
N PHE A 168 17.95 9.70 0.79
CA PHE A 168 18.42 10.45 -0.40
C PHE A 168 19.03 9.57 -1.48
N LYS A 169 19.60 8.42 -1.13
CA LYS A 169 20.11 7.46 -2.13
C LYS A 169 18.99 6.75 -2.92
N CYS A 170 17.75 6.89 -2.47
CA CYS A 170 16.58 6.31 -3.14
C CYS A 170 15.96 7.27 -4.18
N ILE A 171 16.46 8.50 -4.30
CA ILE A 171 16.01 9.53 -5.24
C ILE A 171 17.05 9.71 -6.34
#